data_ba0cafb15d1dea3a3c592a3e79571a9b
#
_entry.id   ba0cafb15d1dea3a3c592a3e79571a9b
#
_cell.length_a   1.000
_cell.length_b   1.000
_cell.length_c   1.000
_cell.angle_alpha   90.00
_cell.angle_beta   90.00
_cell.angle_gamma   90.00
#
_symmetry.space_group_name_H-M   'P 1'
#
loop_
_entity.id
_entity.type
_entity.pdbx_description
1 polymer ?
#
loop_
_entity_poly.entity_id
_entity_poly.type
_entity_poly.pdbx_seq_one_letter_code
_entity_poly.pdbx_strand_id
1 'polypeptide(L)'
;ERIHNHANVFSRANLDIGARLFMQHLPQGLSGTIADLGCGNGVIGLSALAGNPNAELLFVDESHMAIASSRLNVEVNRPADLSRCQFLLGNSLEQVPSESLQAVLCNPPFHQLQTITDQLAWQMFCDAERCLTSGGELWIVGNRHLGYHIKLQRLFNRVDCIASNQKFVILRAIKS
;
A
#
# COMPACT_ATOMS: atom_id res chain seq x y z
N GLU A 1 -10.82 -2.22 -16.28
CA GLU A 1 -11.36 -1.77 -14.99
C GLU A 1 -11.71 -0.30 -15.01
N ARG A 2 -12.78 0.07 -14.31
CA ARG A 2 -13.17 1.47 -14.12
C ARG A 2 -12.59 1.96 -12.80
N ILE A 3 -11.88 3.08 -12.84
CA ILE A 3 -11.32 3.68 -11.64
C ILE A 3 -12.01 5.02 -11.39
N HIS A 4 -12.53 5.17 -10.20
CA HIS A 4 -13.23 6.38 -9.75
C HIS A 4 -12.36 7.16 -8.78
N ASN A 5 -12.17 8.45 -9.06
CA ASN A 5 -11.41 9.35 -8.21
C ASN A 5 -12.28 10.48 -7.72
N HIS A 6 -12.21 10.76 -6.41
CA HIS A 6 -12.78 11.95 -5.82
C HIS A 6 -11.75 13.06 -5.83
N ALA A 7 -12.20 14.31 -5.86
CA ALA A 7 -11.30 15.46 -5.73
C ALA A 7 -10.49 15.33 -4.43
N ASN A 8 -9.24 15.72 -4.45
CA ASN A 8 -8.34 15.75 -3.30
C ASN A 8 -7.81 14.38 -2.84
N VAL A 9 -8.08 13.29 -3.55
CA VAL A 9 -7.54 11.99 -3.18
C VAL A 9 -6.07 11.91 -3.53
N PHE A 10 -5.70 12.16 -4.79
CA PHE A 10 -4.31 12.10 -5.25
C PHE A 10 -4.07 13.00 -6.45
N SER A 11 -2.80 13.39 -6.63
CA SER A 11 -2.34 13.93 -7.91
C SER A 11 -2.36 12.79 -8.95
N ARG A 12 -3.18 12.92 -9.95
CA ARG A 12 -3.40 11.89 -10.98
C ARG A 12 -2.11 11.43 -11.67
N ALA A 13 -1.26 12.37 -12.06
CA ALA A 13 -0.04 12.05 -12.81
C ALA A 13 0.88 11.16 -11.99
N ASN A 14 1.10 11.49 -10.72
CA ASN A 14 1.98 10.73 -9.84
C ASN A 14 1.39 9.36 -9.51
N LEU A 15 0.07 9.30 -9.28
CA LEU A 15 -0.61 8.05 -9.05
C LEU A 15 -0.45 7.10 -10.24
N ASP A 16 -0.66 7.62 -11.45
CA ASP A 16 -0.64 6.79 -12.65
C ASP A 16 0.74 6.18 -12.91
N ILE A 17 1.81 6.95 -12.74
CA ILE A 17 3.17 6.48 -13.05
C ILE A 17 3.66 5.49 -11.99
N GLY A 18 3.67 5.88 -10.72
CA GLY A 18 4.17 5.03 -9.64
C GLY A 18 3.30 3.82 -9.40
N ALA A 19 1.98 4.03 -9.36
CA ALA A 19 1.03 2.95 -9.12
C ALA A 19 1.03 1.92 -10.26
N ARG A 20 1.21 2.35 -11.51
CA ARG A 20 1.27 1.45 -12.65
C ARG A 20 2.45 0.48 -12.53
N LEU A 21 3.63 1.00 -12.22
CA LEU A 21 4.80 0.15 -11.99
C LEU A 21 4.55 -0.80 -10.81
N PHE A 22 3.98 -0.29 -9.73
CA PHE A 22 3.69 -1.08 -8.54
C PHE A 22 2.72 -2.22 -8.86
N MET A 23 1.64 -1.92 -9.59
CA MET A 23 0.63 -2.93 -9.96
C MET A 23 1.20 -4.07 -10.79
N GLN A 24 2.25 -3.80 -11.58
CA GLN A 24 2.91 -4.83 -12.39
C GLN A 24 3.72 -5.82 -11.58
N HIS A 25 4.05 -5.48 -10.33
CA HIS A 25 4.98 -6.25 -9.49
C HIS A 25 4.42 -6.62 -8.13
N LEU A 26 3.12 -6.53 -7.93
CA LEU A 26 2.50 -6.88 -6.64
C LEU A 26 2.65 -8.36 -6.31
N PRO A 27 2.68 -8.70 -5.01
CA PRO A 27 2.70 -10.11 -4.61
C PRO A 27 1.44 -10.83 -5.08
N GLN A 28 1.56 -12.12 -5.35
CA GLN A 28 0.47 -12.96 -5.83
C GLN A 28 0.39 -14.25 -5.03
N GLY A 29 -0.80 -14.83 -4.96
CA GLY A 29 -1.00 -16.13 -4.33
C GLY A 29 -0.89 -16.11 -2.81
N LEU A 30 -1.00 -14.95 -2.18
CA LEU A 30 -0.96 -14.84 -0.73
C LEU A 30 -2.31 -15.21 -0.10
N SER A 31 -2.26 -15.68 1.13
CA SER A 31 -3.42 -15.83 2.00
C SER A 31 -3.26 -14.91 3.22
N GLY A 32 -4.29 -14.85 4.09
CA GLY A 32 -4.27 -13.93 5.22
C GLY A 32 -4.72 -12.55 4.80
N THR A 33 -4.35 -11.53 5.58
CA THR A 33 -4.79 -10.16 5.35
C THR A 33 -3.69 -9.32 4.71
N ILE A 34 -4.04 -8.65 3.63
CA ILE A 34 -3.17 -7.68 2.95
C ILE A 34 -3.76 -6.29 3.18
N ALA A 35 -2.93 -5.34 3.61
CA ALA A 35 -3.36 -3.95 3.78
C ALA A 35 -2.89 -3.10 2.60
N ASP A 36 -3.79 -2.29 2.05
CA ASP A 36 -3.47 -1.21 1.11
C ASP A 36 -3.39 0.07 1.95
N LEU A 37 -2.19 0.41 2.36
CA LEU A 37 -1.94 1.52 3.29
C LEU A 37 -1.81 2.84 2.55
N GLY A 38 -2.64 3.82 2.94
CA GLY A 38 -2.78 5.06 2.19
C GLY A 38 -3.47 4.78 0.86
N CYS A 39 -4.60 4.10 0.90
CA CYS A 39 -5.19 3.44 -0.27
C CYS A 39 -5.65 4.40 -1.37
N GLY A 40 -5.93 5.66 -1.07
CA GLY A 40 -6.42 6.61 -2.06
C GLY A 40 -7.68 6.10 -2.73
N ASN A 41 -7.65 5.97 -4.06
CA ASN A 41 -8.78 5.43 -4.83
C ASN A 41 -8.86 3.89 -4.79
N GLY A 42 -7.92 3.23 -4.14
CA GLY A 42 -7.94 1.78 -3.95
C GLY A 42 -7.42 0.96 -5.12
N VAL A 43 -6.77 1.58 -6.10
CA VAL A 43 -6.32 0.87 -7.31
C VAL A 43 -5.29 -0.22 -6.99
N ILE A 44 -4.42 0.00 -6.03
CA ILE A 44 -3.40 -1.00 -5.63
C ILE A 44 -4.10 -2.20 -4.99
N GLY A 45 -4.97 -1.96 -4.00
CA GLY A 45 -5.72 -3.02 -3.34
C GLY A 45 -6.64 -3.77 -4.29
N LEU A 46 -7.26 -3.06 -5.24
CA LEU A 46 -8.10 -3.67 -6.27
C LEU A 46 -7.28 -4.65 -7.11
N SER A 47 -6.06 -4.27 -7.50
CA SER A 47 -5.16 -5.16 -8.24
C SER A 47 -4.71 -6.33 -7.38
N ALA A 48 -4.48 -6.11 -6.09
CA ALA A 48 -4.11 -7.18 -5.16
C ALA A 48 -5.24 -8.20 -4.97
N LEU A 49 -6.50 -7.76 -4.98
CA LEU A 49 -7.66 -8.68 -4.96
C LEU A 49 -7.59 -9.68 -6.11
N ALA A 50 -7.26 -9.20 -7.30
CA ALA A 50 -7.19 -10.05 -8.48
C ALA A 50 -6.07 -11.10 -8.38
N GLY A 51 -4.91 -10.73 -7.85
CA GLY A 51 -3.75 -11.61 -7.76
C GLY A 51 -3.73 -12.50 -6.51
N ASN A 52 -4.61 -12.27 -5.54
CA ASN A 52 -4.61 -12.97 -4.26
C ASN A 52 -6.03 -13.40 -3.88
N PRO A 53 -6.59 -14.40 -4.60
CA PRO A 53 -8.00 -14.78 -4.41
C PRO A 53 -8.32 -15.36 -3.03
N ASN A 54 -7.31 -15.81 -2.30
CA ASN A 54 -7.49 -16.38 -0.96
C ASN A 54 -7.17 -15.41 0.17
N ALA A 55 -6.89 -14.14 -0.15
CA ALA A 55 -6.55 -13.13 0.84
C ALA A 55 -7.76 -12.24 1.16
N GLU A 56 -7.71 -11.64 2.33
CA GLU A 56 -8.59 -10.54 2.70
C GLU A 56 -7.85 -9.22 2.48
N LEU A 57 -8.57 -8.20 2.06
CA LEU A 57 -8.01 -6.87 1.79
C LEU A 57 -8.51 -5.86 2.80
N LEU A 58 -7.58 -5.12 3.40
CA LEU A 58 -7.87 -4.01 4.30
C LEU A 58 -7.40 -2.72 3.63
N PHE A 59 -8.34 -1.86 3.28
CA PHE A 59 -8.04 -0.54 2.70
C PHE A 59 -8.00 0.47 3.83
N VAL A 60 -6.89 1.18 3.98
CA VAL A 60 -6.67 2.14 5.06
C VAL A 60 -6.29 3.49 4.50
N ASP A 61 -6.98 4.54 4.94
CA ASP A 61 -6.64 5.93 4.62
C ASP A 61 -7.21 6.85 5.69
N GLU A 62 -6.62 8.00 5.86
CA GLU A 62 -7.15 9.01 6.78
C GLU A 62 -8.24 9.89 6.14
N SER A 63 -8.44 9.79 4.83
CA SER A 63 -9.42 10.56 4.08
C SER A 63 -10.72 9.78 3.90
N HIS A 64 -11.83 10.38 4.31
CA HIS A 64 -13.17 9.81 4.05
C HIS A 64 -13.41 9.61 2.55
N MET A 65 -12.93 10.54 1.73
CA MET A 65 -13.10 10.46 0.28
C MET A 65 -12.32 9.28 -0.32
N ALA A 66 -11.12 9.03 0.21
CA ALA A 66 -10.31 7.89 -0.22
C ALA A 66 -11.02 6.57 0.10
N ILE A 67 -11.55 6.44 1.31
CA ILE A 67 -12.29 5.25 1.72
C ILE A 67 -13.53 5.05 0.85
N ALA A 68 -14.29 6.11 0.59
CA ALA A 68 -15.46 6.05 -0.28
C ALA A 68 -15.08 5.65 -1.71
N SER A 69 -14.01 6.21 -2.25
CA SER A 69 -13.52 5.88 -3.60
C SER A 69 -13.06 4.43 -3.71
N SER A 70 -12.32 3.96 -2.71
CA SER A 70 -11.86 2.57 -2.67
C SER A 70 -13.03 1.59 -2.65
N ARG A 71 -14.01 1.85 -1.79
CA ARG A 71 -15.20 1.00 -1.70
C ARG A 71 -15.98 0.98 -3.01
N LEU A 72 -16.20 2.15 -3.61
CA LEU A 72 -16.91 2.27 -4.87
C LEU A 72 -16.20 1.49 -5.98
N ASN A 73 -14.87 1.58 -6.05
CA ASN A 73 -14.09 0.88 -7.08
C ASN A 73 -14.18 -0.64 -6.92
N VAL A 74 -14.20 -1.15 -5.68
CA VAL A 74 -14.43 -2.59 -5.45
C VAL A 74 -15.87 -2.97 -5.87
N GLU A 75 -16.86 -2.19 -5.47
CA GLU A 75 -18.25 -2.46 -5.80
C GLU A 75 -18.50 -2.50 -7.32
N VAL A 76 -17.84 -1.60 -8.06
CA VAL A 76 -18.01 -1.50 -9.52
C VAL A 76 -17.23 -2.56 -10.27
N ASN A 77 -15.97 -2.78 -9.89
CA ASN A 77 -15.05 -3.61 -10.67
C ASN A 77 -14.99 -5.06 -10.19
N ARG A 78 -15.16 -5.30 -8.90
CA ARG A 78 -15.05 -6.64 -8.30
C ARG A 78 -16.10 -6.86 -7.21
N PRO A 79 -17.39 -6.75 -7.55
CA PRO A 79 -18.45 -6.85 -6.53
C PRO A 79 -18.46 -8.18 -5.78
N ALA A 80 -18.05 -9.27 -6.42
CA ALA A 80 -17.99 -10.59 -5.77
C ALA A 80 -16.92 -10.66 -4.68
N ASP A 81 -15.93 -9.76 -4.71
CA ASP A 81 -14.84 -9.74 -3.73
C ASP A 81 -15.09 -8.77 -2.58
N LEU A 82 -16.18 -8.02 -2.61
CA LEU A 82 -16.49 -7.04 -1.56
C LEU A 82 -16.54 -7.66 -0.17
N SER A 83 -17.04 -8.89 -0.07
CA SER A 83 -17.16 -9.60 1.22
C SER A 83 -15.83 -9.89 1.90
N ARG A 84 -14.73 -9.91 1.16
CA ARG A 84 -13.40 -10.10 1.74
C ARG A 84 -12.61 -8.81 1.87
N CYS A 85 -13.28 -7.66 1.75
CA CYS A 85 -12.70 -6.34 1.90
C CYS A 85 -13.18 -5.67 3.18
N GLN A 86 -12.28 -4.93 3.83
CA GLN A 86 -12.59 -4.03 4.93
C GLN A 86 -12.05 -2.65 4.58
N PHE A 87 -12.72 -1.61 5.06
CA PHE A 87 -12.37 -0.22 4.78
C PHE A 87 -12.23 0.51 6.11
N LEU A 88 -11.01 0.95 6.42
CA LEU A 88 -10.70 1.54 7.72
C LEU A 88 -10.25 2.99 7.54
N LEU A 89 -11.00 3.91 8.14
CA LEU A 89 -10.58 5.30 8.25
C LEU A 89 -9.61 5.40 9.43
N GLY A 90 -8.37 5.74 9.17
CA GLY A 90 -7.37 5.80 10.22
C GLY A 90 -6.05 6.41 9.77
N ASN A 91 -5.25 6.82 10.75
CA ASN A 91 -3.92 7.35 10.54
C ASN A 91 -2.92 6.20 10.51
N SER A 92 -2.39 5.92 9.32
CA SER A 92 -1.50 4.78 9.11
C SER A 92 -2.16 3.50 9.65
N LEU A 93 -1.42 2.63 10.30
CA LEU A 93 -1.95 1.37 10.85
C LEU A 93 -2.12 1.42 12.38
N GLU A 94 -2.31 2.60 12.95
CA GLU A 94 -2.43 2.77 14.41
C GLU A 94 -3.44 1.84 15.06
N GLN A 95 -4.59 1.64 14.41
CA GLN A 95 -5.70 0.86 14.93
C GLN A 95 -5.61 -0.63 14.57
N VAL A 96 -4.62 -1.01 13.79
CA VAL A 96 -4.46 -2.39 13.33
C VAL A 96 -3.64 -3.17 14.36
N PRO A 97 -4.10 -4.36 14.77
CA PRO A 97 -3.37 -5.16 15.75
C PRO A 97 -1.98 -5.56 15.27
N SER A 98 -1.06 -5.71 16.22
CA SER A 98 0.28 -6.21 15.93
C SER A 98 0.21 -7.64 15.39
N GLU A 99 1.12 -7.96 14.47
CA GLU A 99 1.26 -9.31 13.93
C GLU A 99 -0.02 -9.90 13.34
N SER A 100 -0.82 -9.04 12.68
CA SER A 100 -2.11 -9.44 12.10
C SER A 100 -2.12 -9.46 10.58
N LEU A 101 -1.08 -8.95 9.92
CA LEU A 101 -1.06 -8.78 8.47
C LEU A 101 -0.02 -9.67 7.81
N GLN A 102 -0.38 -10.27 6.67
CA GLN A 102 0.55 -11.04 5.84
C GLN A 102 1.37 -10.13 4.94
N ALA A 103 0.78 -9.06 4.46
CA ALA A 103 1.48 -8.08 3.62
C ALA A 103 0.90 -6.69 3.81
N VAL A 104 1.75 -5.70 3.60
CA VAL A 104 1.36 -4.29 3.54
C VAL A 104 1.84 -3.74 2.20
N LEU A 105 0.94 -3.12 1.45
CA LEU A 105 1.24 -2.46 0.19
C LEU A 105 1.16 -0.97 0.44
N CYS A 106 2.24 -0.25 0.19
CA CYS A 106 2.35 1.15 0.55
C CYS A 106 2.87 1.99 -0.61
N ASN A 107 2.09 3.00 -0.97
CA ASN A 107 2.51 4.05 -1.88
C ASN A 107 2.53 5.35 -1.08
N PRO A 108 3.66 5.66 -0.39
CA PRO A 108 3.69 6.81 0.49
C PRO A 108 3.48 8.13 -0.27
N PRO A 109 2.93 9.15 0.38
CA PRO A 109 2.78 10.46 -0.25
C PRO A 109 4.15 11.07 -0.57
N PHE A 110 4.28 11.73 -1.72
CA PHE A 110 5.55 12.31 -2.15
C PHE A 110 5.39 13.69 -2.79
N HIS A 111 4.21 14.31 -2.65
CA HIS A 111 3.93 15.63 -3.18
C HIS A 111 3.89 16.72 -2.09
N GLN A 112 4.33 16.39 -0.88
CA GLN A 112 4.42 17.32 0.24
C GLN A 112 5.87 17.75 0.45
N LEU A 113 6.12 18.64 1.41
CA LEU A 113 7.48 19.02 1.78
C LEU A 113 8.28 17.76 2.18
N GLN A 114 9.55 17.75 1.82
CA GLN A 114 10.44 16.60 2.03
C GLN A 114 10.41 16.09 3.48
N THR A 115 10.48 17.02 4.44
CA THR A 115 10.49 16.66 5.87
C THR A 115 9.20 15.95 6.27
N ILE A 116 8.05 16.45 5.82
CA ILE A 116 6.74 15.86 6.12
C ILE A 116 6.63 14.49 5.47
N THR A 117 7.04 14.37 4.21
CA THR A 117 7.02 13.12 3.47
C THR A 117 7.86 12.05 4.17
N ASP A 118 9.05 12.42 4.64
CA ASP A 118 9.94 11.50 5.35
C ASP A 118 9.34 11.02 6.67
N GLN A 119 8.71 11.91 7.43
CA GLN A 119 8.06 11.56 8.70
C GLN A 119 6.88 10.63 8.48
N LEU A 120 6.04 10.91 7.49
CA LEU A 120 4.90 10.07 7.16
C LEU A 120 5.33 8.69 6.69
N ALA A 121 6.32 8.63 5.81
CA ALA A 121 6.86 7.36 5.33
C ALA A 121 7.44 6.54 6.48
N TRP A 122 8.22 7.18 7.36
CA TRP A 122 8.81 6.49 8.51
C TRP A 122 7.74 5.91 9.43
N GLN A 123 6.68 6.67 9.73
CA GLN A 123 5.56 6.18 10.53
C GLN A 123 4.91 4.95 9.87
N MET A 124 4.64 5.04 8.57
CA MET A 124 4.03 3.94 7.84
C MET A 124 4.90 2.68 7.87
N PHE A 125 6.21 2.84 7.73
CA PHE A 125 7.14 1.70 7.76
C PHE A 125 7.24 1.07 9.15
N CYS A 126 7.28 1.89 10.20
CA CYS A 126 7.29 1.39 11.59
C CYS A 126 6.00 0.64 11.92
N ASP A 127 4.86 1.21 11.54
CA ASP A 127 3.57 0.57 11.76
C ASP A 127 3.44 -0.74 10.98
N ALA A 128 3.93 -0.77 9.76
CA ALA A 128 3.92 -1.99 8.93
C ALA A 128 4.76 -3.09 9.59
N GLU A 129 5.96 -2.75 10.06
CA GLU A 129 6.81 -3.72 10.75
C GLU A 129 6.09 -4.31 11.97
N ARG A 130 5.45 -3.47 12.77
CA ARG A 130 4.70 -3.93 13.95
C ARG A 130 3.53 -4.83 13.56
N CYS A 131 2.78 -4.46 12.53
CA CYS A 131 1.54 -5.17 12.16
C CYS A 131 1.77 -6.45 11.37
N LEU A 132 2.94 -6.61 10.74
CA LEU A 132 3.23 -7.81 9.96
C LEU A 132 3.49 -9.01 10.86
N THR A 133 3.03 -10.16 10.40
CA THR A 133 3.42 -11.45 11.00
C THR A 133 4.87 -11.77 10.63
N SER A 134 5.48 -12.72 11.33
CA SER A 134 6.78 -13.25 10.96
C SER A 134 6.71 -13.82 9.54
N GLY A 135 7.65 -13.44 8.70
CA GLY A 135 7.64 -13.80 7.28
C GLY A 135 6.74 -12.92 6.41
N GLY A 136 5.99 -12.01 7.02
CA GLY A 136 5.17 -11.06 6.30
C GLY A 136 6.01 -10.02 5.55
N GLU A 137 5.41 -9.36 4.58
CA GLU A 137 6.14 -8.53 3.63
C GLU A 137 5.55 -7.13 3.54
N LEU A 138 6.44 -6.14 3.55
CA LEU A 138 6.11 -4.77 3.20
C LEU A 138 6.59 -4.50 1.79
N TRP A 139 5.67 -4.10 0.92
CA TRP A 139 5.95 -3.72 -0.46
C TRP A 139 5.70 -2.24 -0.61
N ILE A 140 6.68 -1.51 -1.13
CA ILE A 140 6.54 -0.08 -1.35
C ILE A 140 6.95 0.31 -2.76
N VAL A 141 6.35 1.39 -3.25
CA VAL A 141 6.84 2.12 -4.40
C VAL A 141 7.27 3.51 -3.95
N GLY A 142 8.38 3.98 -4.45
CA GLY A 142 8.84 5.32 -4.14
C GLY A 142 9.76 5.86 -5.22
N ASN A 143 9.95 7.17 -5.19
CA ASN A 143 10.94 7.82 -6.04
C ASN A 143 12.33 7.38 -5.57
N ARG A 144 13.21 7.07 -6.53
CA ARG A 144 14.56 6.56 -6.22
C ARG A 144 15.37 7.50 -5.34
N HIS A 145 15.10 8.80 -5.39
CA HIS A 145 15.82 9.80 -4.60
C HIS A 145 15.40 9.88 -3.14
N LEU A 146 14.32 9.21 -2.74
CA LEU A 146 13.79 9.32 -1.38
C LEU A 146 14.55 8.48 -0.36
N GLY A 147 15.38 7.53 -0.79
CA GLY A 147 16.22 6.75 0.12
C GLY A 147 15.45 5.77 0.99
N TYR A 148 14.30 5.30 0.56
CA TYR A 148 13.47 4.37 1.34
C TYR A 148 14.19 3.07 1.65
N HIS A 149 15.05 2.61 0.76
CA HIS A 149 15.86 1.40 0.97
C HIS A 149 16.65 1.48 2.28
N ILE A 150 17.26 2.62 2.55
CA ILE A 150 18.05 2.84 3.77
C ILE A 150 17.13 2.84 5.00
N LYS A 151 15.98 3.51 4.92
CA LYS A 151 15.00 3.53 6.02
C LYS A 151 14.49 2.13 6.35
N LEU A 152 14.17 1.36 5.33
CA LEU A 152 13.67 -0.01 5.52
C LEU A 152 14.72 -0.93 6.15
N GLN A 153 15.99 -0.77 5.80
CA GLN A 153 17.08 -1.56 6.38
C GLN A 153 17.26 -1.33 7.88
N ARG A 154 16.76 -0.21 8.41
CA ARG A 154 16.79 0.07 9.84
C ARG A 154 15.72 -0.71 10.61
N LEU A 155 14.69 -1.21 9.92
CA LEU A 155 13.55 -1.91 10.53
C LEU A 155 13.50 -3.39 10.18
N PHE A 156 14.00 -3.75 9.00
CA PHE A 156 13.91 -5.11 8.45
C PHE A 156 15.30 -5.64 8.14
N ASN A 157 15.50 -6.93 8.39
CA ASN A 157 16.78 -7.58 8.09
C ASN A 157 16.97 -7.86 6.61
N ARG A 158 15.88 -8.00 5.87
CA ARG A 158 15.93 -8.27 4.44
C ARG A 158 15.12 -7.27 3.65
N VAL A 159 15.79 -6.57 2.75
CA VAL A 159 15.16 -5.60 1.83
C VAL A 159 15.68 -5.88 0.43
N ASP A 160 14.77 -6.17 -0.50
CA ASP A 160 15.11 -6.47 -1.89
C ASP A 160 14.54 -5.41 -2.83
N CYS A 161 15.26 -5.09 -3.88
CA CYS A 161 14.75 -4.30 -4.97
C CYS A 161 14.09 -5.25 -5.97
N ILE A 162 12.77 -5.14 -6.13
CA ILE A 162 12.00 -6.02 -7.00
C ILE A 162 12.04 -5.52 -8.45
N ALA A 163 11.95 -4.20 -8.62
CA ALA A 163 11.95 -3.58 -9.94
C ALA A 163 12.33 -2.11 -9.80
N SER A 164 12.80 -1.52 -10.89
CA SER A 164 13.09 -0.09 -10.92
C SER A 164 13.02 0.43 -12.35
N ASN A 165 12.79 1.72 -12.47
CA ASN A 165 12.96 2.46 -13.70
C ASN A 165 13.73 3.74 -13.41
N GLN A 166 13.73 4.70 -14.33
CA GLN A 166 14.51 5.93 -14.15
C GLN A 166 14.06 6.74 -12.93
N LYS A 167 12.79 6.68 -12.56
CA LYS A 167 12.20 7.53 -11.54
C LYS A 167 11.81 6.78 -10.28
N PHE A 168 11.30 5.55 -10.40
CA PHE A 168 10.70 4.79 -9.29
C PHE A 168 11.43 3.50 -9.01
N VAL A 169 11.27 3.03 -7.77
CA VAL A 169 11.78 1.73 -7.32
C VAL A 169 10.66 1.03 -6.54
N ILE A 170 10.58 -0.29 -6.73
CA ILE A 170 9.71 -1.17 -5.94
C ILE A 170 10.60 -1.95 -4.98
N LEU A 171 10.34 -1.81 -3.70
CA LEU A 171 11.10 -2.49 -2.65
C LEU A 171 10.19 -3.47 -1.90
N ARG A 172 10.77 -4.58 -1.47
CA ARG A 172 10.11 -5.57 -0.62
C ARG A 172 10.98 -5.78 0.62
N ALA A 173 10.39 -5.58 1.79
CA ALA A 173 11.03 -5.85 3.08
C ALA A 173 10.32 -7.02 3.75
N ILE A 174 11.08 -7.96 4.30
CA ILE A 174 10.53 -9.17 4.91
C ILE A 174 10.82 -9.14 6.40
N LYS A 175 9.76 -9.34 7.20
CA LYS A 175 9.84 -9.39 8.66
C LYS A 175 10.38 -10.74 9.12
N SER A 176 11.39 -10.69 9.99
CA SER A 176 12.00 -11.89 10.58
C SER A 176 11.09 -12.60 11.57
#